data_1e5f78f8895dfdc97b799dc1565b11a9
#
_entry.id   1e5f78f8895dfdc97b799dc1565b11a9
#
_cell.length_a   1.000
_cell.length_b   1.000
_cell.length_c   1.000
_cell.angle_alpha   90.00
_cell.angle_beta   90.00
_cell.angle_gamma   90.00
#
_symmetry.space_group_name_H-M   'P 1'
#
loop_
_entity.id
_entity.type
_entity.pdbx_description
1 polymer ?
#
loop_
_entity_poly.entity_id
_entity_poly.type
_entity_poly.pdbx_seq_one_letter_code
_entity_poly.pdbx_strand_id
1 'polypeptide(L)'
;MPYGISATSGKPVKAYIYNEDKKAKVVECLFNPTEYSFSKSNTWAPGNVIGRNLPLVNFEGGGATILTVSLFFDTYSLPQKNGAAGNHPEDVREYTEKVFRLMNVDPSLKDSKSKTGRPPRVSFRWGASWSFKSVITKITQRFTMFTSDGKPVRATLDVDFQQVEEEGTYPPQNPTSGGEAQRMHLVVPGETIDGIAFEEYGDAQMWRLIADYNDLEDPLRLRPGQKLAIPAEG
;
A
#
# COMPACT_ATOMS: atom_id res chain seq x y z
N MET A 1 -9.68 12.86 -26.70
CA MET A 1 -9.58 11.49 -27.28
C MET A 1 -10.44 10.60 -26.42
N PRO A 2 -11.54 10.01 -26.88
CA PRO A 2 -12.32 9.09 -26.07
C PRO A 2 -11.57 7.77 -25.99
N TYR A 3 -11.33 7.29 -24.78
CA TYR A 3 -10.78 5.95 -24.50
C TYR A 3 -11.79 4.92 -25.03
N GLY A 4 -11.47 4.30 -26.17
CA GLY A 4 -12.22 3.20 -26.71
C GLY A 4 -12.08 1.98 -25.80
N ILE A 5 -13.14 1.60 -25.11
CA ILE A 5 -13.26 0.32 -24.42
C ILE A 5 -13.38 -0.72 -25.51
N SER A 6 -12.29 -1.41 -25.83
CA SER A 6 -12.32 -2.59 -26.68
C SER A 6 -13.03 -3.70 -25.89
N ALA A 7 -14.29 -3.95 -26.21
CA ALA A 7 -15.04 -5.08 -25.70
C ALA A 7 -14.44 -6.36 -26.32
N THR A 8 -13.44 -6.94 -25.66
CA THR A 8 -12.99 -8.29 -25.98
C THR A 8 -14.10 -9.26 -25.60
N SER A 9 -14.63 -9.95 -26.61
CA SER A 9 -15.63 -11.04 -26.53
C SER A 9 -15.05 -12.26 -25.79
N GLY A 10 -14.82 -12.13 -24.47
CA GLY A 10 -14.32 -13.19 -23.61
C GLY A 10 -15.16 -13.29 -22.33
N LYS A 11 -15.20 -14.48 -21.72
CA LYS A 11 -15.80 -14.62 -20.37
C LYS A 11 -15.16 -13.62 -19.42
N PRO A 12 -15.95 -12.90 -18.59
CA PRO A 12 -15.40 -11.93 -17.67
C PRO A 12 -14.38 -12.60 -16.72
N VAL A 13 -13.21 -12.00 -16.64
CA VAL A 13 -12.16 -12.50 -15.73
C VAL A 13 -12.65 -12.35 -14.30
N LYS A 14 -12.60 -13.43 -13.53
CA LYS A 14 -13.02 -13.44 -12.14
C LYS A 14 -11.97 -12.84 -11.24
N ALA A 15 -12.40 -12.00 -10.31
CA ALA A 15 -11.58 -11.56 -9.21
C ALA A 15 -11.37 -12.67 -8.18
N TYR A 16 -10.23 -12.67 -7.49
CA TYR A 16 -9.91 -13.68 -6.50
C TYR A 16 -8.95 -13.14 -5.42
N ILE A 17 -8.98 -13.77 -4.26
CA ILE A 17 -8.01 -13.54 -3.18
C ILE A 17 -6.91 -14.57 -3.31
N TYR A 18 -5.67 -14.11 -3.33
CA TYR A 18 -4.46 -14.91 -3.44
C TYR A 18 -3.66 -14.86 -2.14
N ASN A 19 -3.23 -16.02 -1.64
CA ASN A 19 -2.37 -16.15 -0.48
C ASN A 19 -0.91 -16.05 -0.93
N GLU A 20 -0.21 -15.00 -0.54
CA GLU A 20 1.16 -14.72 -0.96
C GLU A 20 2.18 -15.63 -0.25
N ASP A 21 1.89 -16.07 0.97
CA ASP A 21 2.78 -16.98 1.71
C ASP A 21 2.71 -18.40 1.18
N LYS A 22 1.50 -18.89 0.88
CA LYS A 22 1.28 -20.25 0.34
C LYS A 22 1.30 -20.32 -1.18
N LYS A 23 1.40 -19.15 -1.86
CA LYS A 23 1.39 -19.00 -3.32
C LYS A 23 0.20 -19.71 -3.98
N ALA A 24 -0.98 -19.55 -3.39
CA ALA A 24 -2.20 -20.23 -3.81
C ALA A 24 -3.40 -19.29 -3.89
N LYS A 25 -4.27 -19.54 -4.86
CA LYS A 25 -5.60 -18.93 -4.95
C LYS A 25 -6.47 -19.51 -3.83
N VAL A 26 -7.03 -18.66 -2.98
CA VAL A 26 -7.85 -19.09 -1.83
C VAL A 26 -9.32 -19.10 -2.17
N VAL A 27 -9.82 -17.96 -2.68
CA VAL A 27 -11.24 -17.78 -3.00
C VAL A 27 -11.35 -17.04 -4.32
N GLU A 28 -12.15 -17.60 -5.22
CA GLU A 28 -12.61 -16.90 -6.43
C GLU A 28 -13.96 -16.27 -6.13
N CYS A 29 -14.12 -15.00 -6.53
CA CYS A 29 -15.39 -14.30 -6.35
C CYS A 29 -16.47 -14.94 -7.24
N LEU A 30 -17.61 -15.31 -6.67
CA LEU A 30 -18.75 -15.80 -7.43
C LEU A 30 -19.25 -14.72 -8.41
N PHE A 31 -19.30 -13.50 -7.93
CA PHE A 31 -19.57 -12.28 -8.70
C PHE A 31 -18.40 -11.32 -8.53
N ASN A 32 -17.96 -10.69 -9.61
CA ASN A 32 -16.96 -9.65 -9.53
C ASN A 32 -17.51 -8.47 -8.71
N PRO A 33 -16.69 -7.80 -7.91
CA PRO A 33 -17.13 -6.62 -7.19
C PRO A 33 -17.55 -5.53 -8.18
N THR A 34 -18.58 -4.76 -7.82
CA THR A 34 -19.04 -3.62 -8.61
C THR A 34 -18.16 -2.41 -8.41
N GLU A 35 -17.54 -2.33 -7.23
CA GLU A 35 -16.65 -1.22 -6.86
C GLU A 35 -15.56 -1.69 -5.90
N TYR A 36 -14.50 -0.94 -5.86
CA TYR A 36 -13.48 -1.01 -4.83
C TYR A 36 -12.92 0.40 -4.59
N SER A 37 -12.43 0.65 -3.40
CA SER A 37 -11.87 1.95 -3.03
C SER A 37 -10.50 1.82 -2.39
N PHE A 38 -9.66 2.82 -2.64
CA PHE A 38 -8.39 2.98 -1.95
C PHE A 38 -8.45 4.18 -1.03
N SER A 39 -7.98 4.01 0.19
CA SER A 39 -7.79 5.11 1.13
C SER A 39 -6.35 5.10 1.64
N LYS A 40 -5.80 6.29 1.84
CA LYS A 40 -4.50 6.50 2.45
C LYS A 40 -4.56 7.76 3.30
N SER A 41 -4.05 7.70 4.51
CA SER A 41 -3.95 8.84 5.41
C SER A 41 -2.50 9.14 5.74
N ASN A 42 -2.19 10.40 5.97
CA ASN A 42 -0.91 10.85 6.49
C ASN A 42 -1.13 11.51 7.86
N THR A 43 -0.17 11.34 8.75
CA THR A 43 -0.18 12.00 10.06
C THR A 43 0.64 13.27 10.02
N TRP A 44 0.04 14.36 10.49
CA TRP A 44 0.65 15.67 10.55
C TRP A 44 0.53 16.21 11.97
N ALA A 45 1.64 16.70 12.53
CA ALA A 45 1.65 17.37 13.83
C ALA A 45 1.68 18.89 13.67
N PRO A 46 0.96 19.65 14.51
CA PRO A 46 1.10 21.10 14.56
C PRO A 46 2.46 21.48 15.14
N GLY A 47 3.23 22.26 14.40
CA GLY A 47 4.45 22.89 14.90
C GLY A 47 4.09 24.16 15.66
N ASN A 48 4.61 24.28 16.90
CA ASN A 48 4.41 25.49 17.70
C ASN A 48 5.29 26.64 17.19
N VAL A 49 4.65 27.64 16.57
CA VAL A 49 5.32 28.89 16.19
C VAL A 49 4.59 30.05 16.84
N ILE A 50 5.25 30.67 17.78
CA ILE A 50 4.74 31.87 18.49
C ILE A 50 4.64 33.03 17.48
N GLY A 51 3.49 33.73 17.47
CA GLY A 51 3.29 34.95 16.66
C GLY A 51 2.82 34.74 15.21
N ARG A 52 2.39 33.51 14.81
CA ARG A 52 1.75 33.26 13.53
C ARG A 52 0.26 32.95 13.69
N ASN A 53 -0.55 33.42 12.73
CA ASN A 53 -1.99 33.16 12.70
C ASN A 53 -2.33 31.72 12.29
N LEU A 54 -1.38 30.98 11.67
CA LEU A 54 -1.53 29.59 11.26
C LEU A 54 -0.37 28.78 11.85
N PRO A 55 -0.65 27.58 12.42
CA PRO A 55 0.40 26.68 12.86
C PRO A 55 1.18 26.16 11.65
N LEU A 56 2.46 25.92 11.81
CA LEU A 56 3.22 25.09 10.89
C LEU A 56 2.74 23.66 11.05
N VAL A 57 2.76 22.89 9.95
CA VAL A 57 2.36 21.49 9.97
C VAL A 57 3.59 20.65 9.62
N ASN A 58 4.03 19.82 10.57
CA ASN A 58 5.15 18.90 10.37
C ASN A 58 4.63 17.52 9.99
N PHE A 59 5.21 16.93 8.96
CA PHE A 59 4.89 15.56 8.55
C PHE A 59 5.47 14.57 9.56
N GLU A 60 4.62 13.73 10.16
CA GLU A 60 5.03 12.69 11.11
C GLU A 60 5.18 11.31 10.48
N GLY A 61 4.39 11.03 9.45
CA GLY A 61 4.47 9.73 8.80
C GLY A 61 3.35 9.47 7.81
N GLY A 62 3.61 8.55 6.89
CA GLY A 62 2.62 8.02 5.95
C GLY A 62 1.88 6.83 6.55
N GLY A 63 0.55 6.83 6.45
CA GLY A 63 -0.25 5.66 6.77
C GLY A 63 -0.21 4.61 5.65
N ALA A 64 -0.55 3.38 5.99
CA ALA A 64 -0.69 2.32 5.01
C ALA A 64 -1.87 2.59 4.05
N THR A 65 -1.75 2.14 2.81
CA THR A 65 -2.87 2.14 1.88
C THR A 65 -3.84 1.03 2.27
N ILE A 66 -5.12 1.33 2.30
CA ILE A 66 -6.21 0.38 2.56
C ILE A 66 -7.03 0.25 1.28
N LEU A 67 -7.19 -0.98 0.81
CA LEU A 67 -8.12 -1.35 -0.25
C LEU A 67 -9.38 -1.93 0.40
N THR A 68 -10.51 -1.30 0.19
CA THR A 68 -11.83 -1.80 0.61
C THR A 68 -12.56 -2.38 -0.59
N VAL A 69 -13.02 -3.62 -0.46
CA VAL A 69 -13.76 -4.34 -1.51
C VAL A 69 -15.00 -4.96 -0.91
N SER A 70 -16.14 -4.80 -1.58
CA SER A 70 -17.39 -5.48 -1.25
C SER A 70 -17.55 -6.72 -2.13
N LEU A 71 -17.47 -7.91 -1.52
CA LEU A 71 -17.57 -9.20 -2.18
C LEU A 71 -18.99 -9.76 -2.02
N PHE A 72 -19.63 -10.10 -3.12
CA PHE A 72 -20.95 -10.66 -3.13
C PHE A 72 -20.92 -12.16 -3.46
N PHE A 73 -21.61 -12.95 -2.64
CA PHE A 73 -21.76 -14.38 -2.79
C PHE A 73 -23.24 -14.75 -2.83
N ASP A 74 -23.66 -15.46 -3.85
CA ASP A 74 -25.03 -15.94 -4.01
C ASP A 74 -24.99 -17.35 -4.61
N THR A 75 -25.26 -18.34 -3.77
CA THR A 75 -25.29 -19.73 -4.15
C THR A 75 -26.65 -20.15 -4.69
N TYR A 76 -27.68 -19.35 -4.43
CA TYR A 76 -29.04 -19.60 -4.94
C TYR A 76 -29.13 -19.41 -6.45
N SER A 77 -28.43 -18.40 -6.98
CA SER A 77 -28.43 -18.06 -8.42
C SER A 77 -27.41 -18.87 -9.23
N LEU A 78 -26.60 -19.73 -8.60
CA LEU A 78 -25.66 -20.57 -9.33
C LEU A 78 -26.37 -21.70 -10.07
N PRO A 79 -25.92 -22.08 -11.30
CA PRO A 79 -26.39 -23.28 -11.94
C PRO A 79 -26.11 -24.49 -11.06
N GLN A 80 -27.13 -25.24 -10.74
CA GLN A 80 -27.00 -26.42 -9.90
C GLN A 80 -26.10 -27.46 -10.57
N LYS A 81 -25.10 -27.94 -9.87
CA LYS A 81 -24.29 -29.07 -10.28
C LYS A 81 -25.16 -30.33 -10.23
N ASN A 82 -25.37 -30.95 -11.36
CA ASN A 82 -26.09 -32.20 -11.53
C ASN A 82 -27.63 -32.13 -11.44
N GLY A 83 -28.31 -31.79 -12.48
CA GLY A 83 -29.71 -32.01 -12.88
C GLY A 83 -30.68 -32.88 -12.04
N ALA A 84 -30.44 -33.11 -10.77
CA ALA A 84 -31.30 -33.85 -9.88
C ALA A 84 -32.34 -32.88 -9.27
N ALA A 85 -33.60 -33.14 -9.55
CA ALA A 85 -34.72 -32.51 -8.86
C ALA A 85 -34.55 -32.67 -7.35
N GLY A 86 -34.33 -31.56 -6.62
CA GLY A 86 -34.17 -31.58 -5.18
C GLY A 86 -32.83 -31.03 -4.64
N ASN A 87 -31.95 -30.50 -5.48
CA ASN A 87 -30.67 -29.98 -5.03
C ASN A 87 -30.88 -28.60 -4.37
N HIS A 88 -30.85 -28.57 -3.05
CA HIS A 88 -30.86 -27.33 -2.29
C HIS A 88 -29.60 -26.51 -2.60
N PRO A 89 -29.69 -25.17 -2.65
CA PRO A 89 -28.51 -24.34 -2.86
C PRO A 89 -27.44 -24.62 -1.81
N GLU A 90 -26.17 -24.55 -2.21
CA GLU A 90 -25.03 -24.74 -1.31
C GLU A 90 -25.03 -23.65 -0.22
N ASP A 91 -24.53 -24.00 0.95
CA ASP A 91 -24.37 -23.04 2.03
C ASP A 91 -23.32 -21.99 1.64
N VAL A 92 -23.70 -20.72 1.63
CA VAL A 92 -22.78 -19.63 1.26
C VAL A 92 -21.57 -19.52 2.19
N ARG A 93 -21.68 -20.06 3.43
CA ARG A 93 -20.59 -20.09 4.39
C ARG A 93 -19.38 -20.89 3.90
N GLU A 94 -19.57 -21.86 3.01
CA GLU A 94 -18.45 -22.60 2.41
C GLU A 94 -17.47 -21.69 1.64
N TYR A 95 -17.96 -20.58 1.13
CA TYR A 95 -17.16 -19.55 0.45
C TYR A 95 -16.64 -18.49 1.41
N THR A 96 -17.51 -17.99 2.27
CA THR A 96 -17.17 -16.85 3.13
C THR A 96 -16.22 -17.23 4.26
N GLU A 97 -16.30 -18.45 4.80
CA GLU A 97 -15.35 -18.94 5.82
C GLU A 97 -13.91 -19.01 5.31
N LYS A 98 -13.72 -19.28 4.02
CA LYS A 98 -12.36 -19.29 3.44
C LYS A 98 -11.72 -17.90 3.54
N VAL A 99 -12.51 -16.84 3.38
CA VAL A 99 -12.05 -15.45 3.55
C VAL A 99 -11.77 -15.17 5.02
N PHE A 100 -12.69 -15.56 5.92
CA PHE A 100 -12.51 -15.36 7.37
C PHE A 100 -11.27 -16.06 7.92
N ARG A 101 -10.98 -17.28 7.45
CA ARG A 101 -9.77 -18.01 7.85
C ARG A 101 -8.47 -17.29 7.55
N LEU A 102 -8.47 -16.34 6.60
CA LEU A 102 -7.31 -15.51 6.30
C LEU A 102 -7.02 -14.45 7.37
N MET A 103 -7.92 -14.22 8.31
CA MET A 103 -7.67 -13.38 9.49
C MET A 103 -7.09 -14.17 10.67
N ASN A 104 -7.18 -15.50 10.63
CA ASN A 104 -6.69 -16.32 11.73
C ASN A 104 -5.17 -16.44 11.70
N VAL A 105 -4.59 -16.52 12.90
CA VAL A 105 -3.16 -16.75 13.05
C VAL A 105 -2.80 -18.15 12.53
N ASP A 106 -1.86 -18.21 11.60
CA ASP A 106 -1.26 -19.45 11.12
C ASP A 106 0.07 -19.66 11.87
N PRO A 107 0.17 -20.68 12.73
CA PRO A 107 1.40 -20.94 13.51
C PRO A 107 2.63 -21.26 12.64
N SER A 108 2.41 -21.68 11.39
CA SER A 108 3.50 -21.96 10.44
C SER A 108 4.13 -20.69 9.88
N LEU A 109 3.41 -19.56 9.92
CA LEU A 109 3.84 -18.25 9.43
C LEU A 109 4.37 -17.43 10.62
N LYS A 110 5.68 -17.46 10.82
CA LYS A 110 6.31 -16.69 11.91
C LYS A 110 6.59 -15.26 11.45
N ASP A 111 6.23 -14.32 12.29
CA ASP A 111 6.65 -12.93 12.14
C ASP A 111 8.16 -12.80 12.38
N SER A 112 8.83 -11.98 11.58
CA SER A 112 10.30 -11.82 11.63
C SER A 112 10.79 -11.25 12.95
N LYS A 113 10.01 -10.34 13.56
CA LYS A 113 10.37 -9.62 14.79
C LYS A 113 9.91 -10.36 16.05
N SER A 114 8.60 -10.65 16.14
CA SER A 114 8.01 -11.26 17.35
C SER A 114 8.23 -12.76 17.47
N LYS A 115 8.59 -13.45 16.36
CA LYS A 115 8.69 -14.91 16.25
C LYS A 115 7.38 -15.67 16.55
N THR A 116 6.28 -14.95 16.74
CA THR A 116 4.93 -15.50 16.92
C THR A 116 4.28 -15.78 15.57
N GLY A 117 3.27 -16.66 15.54
CA GLY A 117 2.45 -16.88 14.37
C GLY A 117 1.72 -15.58 13.95
N ARG A 118 1.43 -15.45 12.68
CA ARG A 118 0.70 -14.31 12.11
C ARG A 118 -0.34 -14.76 11.10
N PRO A 119 -1.35 -13.94 10.81
CA PRO A 119 -2.22 -14.16 9.66
C PRO A 119 -1.43 -14.16 8.35
N PRO A 120 -1.90 -14.87 7.31
CA PRO A 120 -1.25 -14.87 6.00
C PRO A 120 -1.31 -13.50 5.32
N ARG A 121 -0.28 -13.20 4.54
CA ARG A 121 -0.29 -12.09 3.60
C ARG A 121 -1.10 -12.50 2.37
N VAL A 122 -1.92 -11.59 1.90
CA VAL A 122 -2.83 -11.83 0.78
C VAL A 122 -2.76 -10.68 -0.23
N SER A 123 -3.22 -10.93 -1.45
CA SER A 123 -3.48 -9.89 -2.45
C SER A 123 -4.85 -10.13 -3.09
N PHE A 124 -5.54 -9.05 -3.39
CA PHE A 124 -6.74 -9.09 -4.20
C PHE A 124 -6.35 -8.91 -5.67
N ARG A 125 -6.72 -9.84 -6.53
CA ARG A 125 -6.33 -9.85 -7.95
C ARG A 125 -7.54 -9.90 -8.84
N TRP A 126 -7.57 -9.02 -9.86
CA TRP A 126 -8.62 -8.97 -10.86
C TRP A 126 -8.07 -8.61 -12.24
N GLY A 127 -8.05 -9.59 -13.13
CA GLY A 127 -7.50 -9.43 -14.48
C GLY A 127 -6.04 -9.01 -14.46
N ALA A 128 -5.70 -8.01 -15.27
CA ALA A 128 -4.39 -7.37 -15.28
C ALA A 128 -4.24 -6.26 -14.22
N SER A 129 -5.29 -6.00 -13.44
CA SER A 129 -5.24 -4.99 -12.38
C SER A 129 -4.28 -5.45 -11.30
N TRP A 130 -3.40 -4.52 -10.93
CA TRP A 130 -2.45 -4.76 -9.86
C TRP A 130 -3.13 -4.78 -8.50
N SER A 131 -2.58 -5.55 -7.61
CA SER A 131 -2.88 -5.49 -6.20
C SER A 131 -1.57 -5.49 -5.42
N PHE A 132 -1.61 -4.95 -4.21
CA PHE A 132 -0.45 -4.97 -3.33
C PHE A 132 -0.52 -6.15 -2.36
N LYS A 133 0.61 -6.53 -1.81
CA LYS A 133 0.67 -7.45 -0.68
C LYS A 133 0.04 -6.77 0.54
N SER A 134 -0.91 -7.43 1.15
CA SER A 134 -1.72 -6.88 2.23
C SER A 134 -1.98 -7.91 3.31
N VAL A 135 -2.49 -7.45 4.43
CA VAL A 135 -3.17 -8.27 5.44
C VAL A 135 -4.62 -7.82 5.53
N ILE A 136 -5.52 -8.73 5.87
CA ILE A 136 -6.90 -8.37 6.11
C ILE A 136 -7.01 -7.83 7.54
N THR A 137 -7.49 -6.60 7.68
CA THR A 137 -7.65 -5.92 8.98
C THR A 137 -9.07 -5.95 9.48
N LYS A 138 -10.04 -6.02 8.57
CA LYS A 138 -11.46 -6.03 8.92
C LYS A 138 -12.25 -6.82 7.89
N ILE A 139 -13.22 -7.60 8.38
CA ILE A 139 -14.27 -8.22 7.56
C ILE A 139 -15.61 -7.94 8.24
N THR A 140 -16.54 -7.38 7.47
CA THR A 140 -17.93 -7.28 7.89
C THR A 140 -18.77 -8.17 7.00
N GLN A 141 -19.43 -9.17 7.57
CA GLN A 141 -20.25 -10.13 6.85
C GLN A 141 -21.73 -9.93 7.13
N ARG A 142 -22.54 -9.89 6.09
CA ARG A 142 -24.00 -9.80 6.17
C ARG A 142 -24.62 -10.93 5.38
N PHE A 143 -25.48 -11.70 6.01
CA PHE A 143 -26.34 -12.71 5.36
C PHE A 143 -27.71 -12.10 5.08
N THR A 144 -28.20 -12.23 3.85
CA THR A 144 -29.42 -11.53 3.39
C THR A 144 -30.49 -12.45 2.83
N MET A 145 -30.20 -13.71 2.57
CA MET A 145 -31.14 -14.69 2.05
C MET A 145 -30.90 -16.05 2.69
N PHE A 146 -31.99 -16.74 3.06
CA PHE A 146 -31.97 -18.02 3.74
C PHE A 146 -32.96 -18.97 3.08
N THR A 147 -32.68 -20.26 3.12
CA THR A 147 -33.61 -21.33 2.77
C THR A 147 -34.64 -21.50 3.89
N SER A 148 -35.72 -22.27 3.64
CA SER A 148 -36.77 -22.54 4.61
C SER A 148 -36.27 -23.27 5.88
N ASP A 149 -35.13 -23.99 5.77
CA ASP A 149 -34.47 -24.67 6.88
C ASP A 149 -33.40 -23.79 7.57
N GLY A 150 -33.33 -22.49 7.23
CA GLY A 150 -32.47 -21.50 7.87
C GLY A 150 -31.02 -21.47 7.37
N LYS A 151 -30.70 -22.18 6.29
CA LYS A 151 -29.36 -22.15 5.69
C LYS A 151 -29.16 -20.85 4.90
N PRO A 152 -28.07 -20.08 5.16
CA PRO A 152 -27.79 -18.89 4.38
C PRO A 152 -27.28 -19.23 2.98
N VAL A 153 -27.84 -18.56 1.97
CA VAL A 153 -27.53 -18.78 0.55
C VAL A 153 -27.01 -17.51 -0.13
N ARG A 154 -27.09 -16.35 0.56
CA ARG A 154 -26.56 -15.09 0.06
C ARG A 154 -25.86 -14.33 1.16
N ALA A 155 -24.66 -13.82 0.83
CA ALA A 155 -23.88 -13.01 1.75
C ALA A 155 -23.13 -11.88 1.02
N THR A 156 -22.91 -10.79 1.73
CA THR A 156 -22.00 -9.71 1.34
C THR A 156 -20.89 -9.62 2.39
N LEU A 157 -19.64 -9.56 1.92
CA LEU A 157 -18.47 -9.35 2.74
C LEU A 157 -17.80 -8.04 2.34
N ASP A 158 -17.76 -7.09 3.27
CA ASP A 158 -16.91 -5.91 3.12
C ASP A 158 -15.57 -6.23 3.75
N VAL A 159 -14.51 -6.18 2.96
CA VAL A 159 -13.16 -6.60 3.34
C VAL A 159 -12.18 -5.45 3.17
N ASP A 160 -11.44 -5.14 4.24
CA ASP A 160 -10.38 -4.14 4.25
C ASP A 160 -9.02 -4.84 4.20
N PHE A 161 -8.30 -4.58 3.11
CA PHE A 161 -6.94 -5.05 2.86
C PHE A 161 -5.97 -3.91 3.13
N GLN A 162 -5.17 -4.03 4.18
CA GLN A 162 -4.14 -3.05 4.51
C GLN A 162 -2.81 -3.46 3.89
N GLN A 163 -2.20 -2.54 3.15
CA GLN A 163 -0.89 -2.73 2.54
C GLN A 163 0.17 -3.04 3.59
N VAL A 164 0.96 -4.09 3.32
CA VAL A 164 2.11 -4.48 4.13
C VAL A 164 3.35 -4.44 3.24
N GLU A 165 4.32 -3.61 3.61
CA GLU A 165 5.61 -3.57 2.94
C GLU A 165 6.50 -4.69 3.46
N GLU A 166 7.26 -5.32 2.56
CA GLU A 166 8.38 -6.16 2.96
C GLU A 166 9.54 -5.26 3.38
N GLU A 167 10.15 -5.52 4.53
CA GLU A 167 11.36 -4.83 4.96
C GLU A 167 12.42 -4.96 3.84
N GLY A 168 12.89 -3.83 3.33
CA GLY A 168 13.94 -3.76 2.31
C GLY A 168 13.48 -3.57 0.87
N THR A 169 12.18 -3.48 0.58
CA THR A 169 11.66 -3.33 -0.80
C THR A 169 11.59 -1.88 -1.26
N TYR A 170 11.67 -0.92 -0.36
CA TYR A 170 11.74 0.50 -0.67
C TYR A 170 13.04 1.11 -0.15
N PRO A 171 13.71 1.94 -0.93
CA PRO A 171 14.71 2.82 -0.37
C PRO A 171 14.03 3.63 0.75
N PRO A 172 14.71 3.93 1.86
CA PRO A 172 14.12 4.66 2.97
C PRO A 172 13.51 5.97 2.44
N GLN A 173 12.19 6.00 2.36
CA GLN A 173 11.43 7.16 1.86
C GLN A 173 11.20 8.20 2.95
N ASN A 174 11.73 7.95 4.13
CA ASN A 174 11.56 8.85 5.27
C ASN A 174 12.92 9.32 5.75
N PRO A 175 13.18 10.61 5.78
CA PRO A 175 14.40 11.19 6.39
C PRO A 175 14.44 11.05 7.92
N THR A 176 13.58 10.24 8.53
CA THR A 176 13.53 9.98 9.98
C THR A 176 14.44 8.87 10.47
N SER A 177 15.16 8.17 9.61
CA SER A 177 16.36 7.47 10.04
C SER A 177 17.49 8.52 10.03
N GLY A 178 17.70 9.23 11.14
CA GLY A 178 18.86 10.01 11.54
C GLY A 178 20.04 10.24 10.60
N GLY A 179 19.82 10.34 9.32
CA GLY A 179 20.68 10.89 8.32
C GLY A 179 20.38 12.38 8.29
N GLU A 180 21.38 13.15 8.63
CA GLU A 180 21.46 14.60 8.64
C GLU A 180 20.60 15.22 7.54
N ALA A 181 19.75 16.20 7.91
CA ALA A 181 18.86 16.91 7.01
C ALA A 181 19.70 17.52 5.87
N GLN A 182 19.70 16.89 4.70
CA GLN A 182 20.41 17.38 3.54
C GLN A 182 19.64 18.56 2.97
N ARG A 183 20.25 19.72 3.02
CA ARG A 183 19.79 20.87 2.24
C ARG A 183 20.25 20.69 0.81
N MET A 184 19.41 21.08 -0.13
CA MET A 184 19.78 21.09 -1.55
C MET A 184 20.00 22.53 -2.00
N HIS A 185 21.21 22.85 -2.39
CA HIS A 185 21.56 24.14 -2.96
C HIS A 185 21.53 24.06 -4.51
N LEU A 186 20.87 25.03 -5.13
CA LEU A 186 20.85 25.16 -6.59
C LEU A 186 21.84 26.24 -7.00
N VAL A 187 22.92 25.85 -7.65
CA VAL A 187 23.99 26.77 -8.08
C VAL A 187 23.44 27.83 -9.02
N VAL A 188 23.64 29.10 -8.67
CA VAL A 188 23.31 30.22 -9.54
C VAL A 188 24.55 30.75 -10.27
N PRO A 189 24.42 31.48 -11.39
CA PRO A 189 25.56 32.03 -12.11
C PRO A 189 26.45 32.92 -11.24
N GLY A 190 27.74 32.59 -11.17
CA GLY A 190 28.75 33.35 -10.42
C GLY A 190 29.03 32.85 -9.01
N GLU A 191 28.32 31.82 -8.54
CA GLU A 191 28.62 31.17 -7.25
C GLU A 191 29.87 30.29 -7.34
N THR A 192 30.60 30.24 -6.24
CA THR A 192 31.74 29.36 -6.04
C THR A 192 31.46 28.43 -4.87
N ILE A 193 32.08 27.26 -4.85
CA ILE A 193 31.80 26.25 -3.82
C ILE A 193 32.18 26.74 -2.41
N ASP A 194 33.22 27.54 -2.28
CA ASP A 194 33.64 28.20 -1.04
C ASP A 194 32.63 29.27 -0.59
N GLY A 195 32.05 30.02 -1.55
CA GLY A 195 30.95 30.94 -1.28
C GLY A 195 29.71 30.23 -0.73
N ILE A 196 29.31 29.13 -1.37
CA ILE A 196 28.19 28.28 -0.93
C ILE A 196 28.48 27.70 0.47
N ALA A 197 29.72 27.22 0.71
CA ALA A 197 30.12 26.73 2.03
C ALA A 197 30.04 27.82 3.11
N PHE A 198 30.42 29.03 2.78
CA PHE A 198 30.32 30.16 3.70
C PHE A 198 28.83 30.52 4.01
N GLU A 199 27.95 30.49 3.01
CA GLU A 199 26.52 30.74 3.22
C GLU A 199 25.84 29.66 4.06
N GLU A 200 26.17 28.39 3.85
CA GLU A 200 25.51 27.27 4.50
C GLU A 200 26.08 26.93 5.90
N TYR A 201 27.40 27.09 6.09
CA TYR A 201 28.10 26.72 7.32
C TYR A 201 28.72 27.90 8.06
N GLY A 202 28.78 29.09 7.43
CA GLY A 202 29.52 30.24 8.00
C GLY A 202 31.05 30.13 7.89
N ASP A 203 31.55 29.07 7.26
CA ASP A 203 32.98 28.81 7.06
C ASP A 203 33.24 28.34 5.60
N ALA A 204 33.99 29.16 4.87
CA ALA A 204 34.40 28.87 3.49
C ALA A 204 35.30 27.64 3.37
N GLN A 205 35.99 27.23 4.45
CA GLN A 205 36.88 26.07 4.40
C GLN A 205 36.12 24.72 4.33
N MET A 206 34.81 24.74 4.65
CA MET A 206 33.94 23.57 4.57
C MET A 206 33.58 23.17 3.13
N TRP A 207 34.08 23.88 2.12
CA TRP A 207 33.82 23.54 0.72
C TRP A 207 34.21 22.10 0.34
N ARG A 208 35.23 21.52 1.00
CA ARG A 208 35.66 20.14 0.78
C ARG A 208 34.59 19.14 1.17
N LEU A 209 33.90 19.40 2.27
CA LEU A 209 32.78 18.55 2.74
C LEU A 209 31.67 18.50 1.67
N ILE A 210 31.33 19.63 1.06
CA ILE A 210 30.37 19.68 -0.04
C ILE A 210 30.91 18.97 -1.27
N ALA A 211 32.19 19.18 -1.62
CA ALA A 211 32.79 18.59 -2.81
C ALA A 211 32.87 17.05 -2.73
N ASP A 212 33.34 16.53 -1.61
CA ASP A 212 33.48 15.10 -1.34
C ASP A 212 32.10 14.42 -1.27
N TYR A 213 31.11 15.09 -0.67
CA TYR A 213 29.76 14.57 -0.53
C TYR A 213 29.01 14.46 -1.88
N ASN A 214 29.33 15.34 -2.83
CA ASN A 214 28.72 15.37 -4.16
C ASN A 214 29.58 14.72 -5.24
N ASP A 215 30.70 14.05 -4.89
CA ASP A 215 31.65 13.42 -5.82
C ASP A 215 32.09 14.37 -6.96
N LEU A 216 32.42 15.63 -6.61
CA LEU A 216 32.79 16.62 -7.62
C LEU A 216 34.22 16.39 -8.09
N GLU A 217 34.41 16.03 -9.39
CA GLU A 217 35.72 15.88 -10.00
C GLU A 217 36.48 17.22 -10.08
N ASP A 218 35.77 18.33 -10.33
CA ASP A 218 36.36 19.68 -10.39
C ASP A 218 35.49 20.67 -9.56
N PRO A 219 35.74 20.82 -8.25
CA PRO A 219 35.01 21.72 -7.38
C PRO A 219 35.07 23.20 -7.78
N LEU A 220 36.05 23.61 -8.57
CA LEU A 220 36.19 24.99 -9.03
C LEU A 220 35.32 25.30 -10.27
N ARG A 221 34.70 24.30 -10.86
CA ARG A 221 33.83 24.42 -12.03
C ARG A 221 32.38 24.03 -11.75
N LEU A 222 31.72 24.78 -10.94
CA LEU A 222 30.27 24.61 -10.75
C LEU A 222 29.50 25.09 -12.00
N ARG A 223 28.43 24.38 -12.35
CA ARG A 223 27.55 24.76 -13.45
C ARG A 223 26.28 25.41 -12.92
N PRO A 224 25.88 26.57 -13.44
CA PRO A 224 24.56 27.15 -13.11
C PRO A 224 23.43 26.12 -13.33
N GLY A 225 22.54 25.98 -12.36
CA GLY A 225 21.50 24.96 -12.35
C GLY A 225 21.93 23.59 -11.82
N GLN A 226 23.18 23.39 -11.45
CA GLN A 226 23.66 22.20 -10.78
C GLN A 226 23.06 22.12 -9.36
N LYS A 227 22.61 20.94 -8.94
CA LYS A 227 22.11 20.70 -7.59
C LYS A 227 23.25 20.12 -6.76
N LEU A 228 23.53 20.74 -5.62
CA LEU A 228 24.48 20.26 -4.64
C LEU A 228 23.74 19.87 -3.36
N ALA A 229 24.01 18.68 -2.86
CA ALA A 229 23.56 18.27 -1.55
C ALA A 229 24.49 18.85 -0.49
N ILE A 230 23.94 19.52 0.51
CA ILE A 230 24.68 20.16 1.61
C ILE A 230 24.56 19.25 2.83
N PRO A 231 25.62 18.50 3.20
CA PRO A 231 25.61 17.66 4.39
C PRO A 231 25.55 18.53 5.66
N ALA A 232 25.01 18.00 6.76
CA ALA A 232 25.08 18.70 8.03
C ALA A 232 26.51 18.66 8.60
N GLU A 233 26.87 19.66 9.41
CA GLU A 233 28.12 19.63 10.18
C GLU A 233 28.07 18.44 11.16
N GLY A 234 29.07 17.57 11.10
CA GLY A 234 29.23 16.41 11.96
C GLY A 234 29.69 16.78 13.38
#